data_7b42499f8fe58270de9fc66097e38898
#
_entry.id   7b42499f8fe58270de9fc66097e38898
#
_cell.length_a   1.000
_cell.length_b   1.000
_cell.length_c   1.000
_cell.angle_alpha   90.00
_cell.angle_beta   90.00
_cell.angle_gamma   90.00
#
_symmetry.space_group_name_H-M   'P 1'
#
loop_
_entity.id
_entity.type
_entity.pdbx_description
1 polymer ?
#
loop_
_entity_poly.entity_id
_entity_poly.type
_entity_poly.pdbx_seq_one_letter_code
_entity_poly.pdbx_strand_id
1 'polypeptide(L)'
;MTVYQPYINQQFNGSIWRMEIDELSDTIFIEIRNDTEKQVSFSSIDLNNGNLNFNNLGTPERWLTGIETAYNGVLLLHNYQSATGPAHRGLTAIDTDGTVLWTNYIYAFDHLTTKGPILYDTHIHPKKLFLIDIKTGIVGRIYEPTMLSEIKNNIIVPDVLSPDTLPHEALAFPVFGNSVHYLEYNNFRIVSLHALQTGMLKQYLYILDGTVKVYEDLLNNDIQKLQPEAFMLHKNRLIYIKNKSELKVLSL
;
A
#
# COMPACT_ATOMS: atom_id res chain seq x y z
N MET A 1 3.42 11.96 29.47
CA MET A 1 3.48 12.04 28.00
C MET A 1 3.23 10.65 27.45
N THR A 2 2.21 10.49 26.62
CA THR A 2 1.97 9.24 25.90
C THR A 2 3.07 9.11 24.84
N VAL A 3 3.90 8.09 24.95
CA VAL A 3 4.91 7.80 23.93
C VAL A 3 4.23 6.99 22.83
N TYR A 4 4.04 7.58 21.65
CA TYR A 4 3.53 6.86 20.50
C TYR A 4 4.56 5.83 20.05
N GLN A 5 4.11 4.60 19.84
CA GLN A 5 4.94 3.52 19.31
C GLN A 5 4.18 2.77 18.22
N PRO A 6 4.85 2.37 17.13
CA PRO A 6 4.24 1.49 16.15
C PRO A 6 3.80 0.18 16.80
N TYR A 7 2.54 -0.21 16.59
CA TYR A 7 2.05 -1.52 17.01
C TYR A 7 2.30 -2.59 15.92
N ILE A 8 2.53 -2.14 14.67
CA ILE A 8 3.10 -2.98 13.61
C ILE A 8 4.47 -2.42 13.30
N ASN A 9 5.48 -3.30 13.33
CA ASN A 9 6.85 -3.01 12.94
C ASN A 9 7.41 -4.27 12.28
N GLN A 10 7.19 -4.37 10.95
CA GLN A 10 7.52 -5.58 10.18
C GLN A 10 8.60 -5.29 9.15
N GLN A 11 9.72 -6.00 9.27
CA GLN A 11 10.83 -5.98 8.30
C GLN A 11 10.63 -7.06 7.24
N PHE A 12 10.90 -6.72 5.96
CA PHE A 12 10.84 -7.65 4.83
C PHE A 12 12.20 -7.84 4.17
N ASN A 13 12.39 -8.99 3.50
CA ASN A 13 13.60 -9.30 2.74
C ASN A 13 13.47 -8.82 1.28
N GLY A 14 13.46 -7.50 1.10
CA GLY A 14 13.30 -6.84 -0.19
C GLY A 14 12.61 -5.49 -0.05
N SER A 15 12.42 -4.80 -1.16
CA SER A 15 11.72 -3.52 -1.17
C SER A 15 10.21 -3.74 -1.22
N ILE A 16 9.46 -3.05 -0.38
CA ILE A 16 8.01 -2.93 -0.48
C ILE A 16 7.72 -2.18 -1.78
N TRP A 17 7.08 -2.84 -2.71
CA TRP A 17 6.77 -2.30 -4.04
C TRP A 17 5.36 -1.74 -4.12
N ARG A 18 4.41 -2.47 -3.56
CA ARG A 18 3.00 -2.10 -3.52
C ARG A 18 2.35 -2.58 -2.22
N MET A 19 1.39 -1.81 -1.75
CA MET A 19 0.50 -2.18 -0.64
C MET A 19 -0.94 -2.04 -1.11
N GLU A 20 -1.79 -2.95 -0.68
CA GLU A 20 -3.23 -2.92 -0.93
C GLU A 20 -3.96 -3.18 0.38
N ILE A 21 -4.89 -2.29 0.74
CA ILE A 21 -5.70 -2.43 1.95
C ILE A 21 -7.09 -2.92 1.57
N ASP A 22 -7.48 -4.05 2.12
CA ASP A 22 -8.86 -4.52 2.03
C ASP A 22 -9.71 -3.83 3.10
N GLU A 23 -10.57 -2.93 2.66
CA GLU A 23 -11.46 -2.14 3.52
C GLU A 23 -12.46 -2.99 4.31
N LEU A 24 -12.79 -4.19 3.84
CA LEU A 24 -13.81 -5.06 4.45
C LEU A 24 -13.23 -5.95 5.54
N SER A 25 -12.00 -6.41 5.38
CA SER A 25 -11.31 -7.28 6.35
C SER A 25 -10.31 -6.55 7.24
N ASP A 26 -10.04 -5.25 7.00
CA ASP A 26 -8.96 -4.51 7.65
C ASP A 26 -7.59 -5.22 7.53
N THR A 27 -7.34 -5.82 6.37
CA THR A 27 -6.09 -6.51 6.06
C THR A 27 -5.25 -5.70 5.09
N ILE A 28 -3.97 -5.57 5.36
CA ILE A 28 -3.02 -5.02 4.40
C ILE A 28 -2.24 -6.15 3.74
N PHE A 29 -2.23 -6.15 2.41
CA PHE A 29 -1.42 -7.03 1.58
C PHE A 29 -0.24 -6.26 1.01
N ILE A 30 0.92 -6.90 0.97
CA ILE A 30 2.18 -6.25 0.65
C ILE A 30 2.89 -7.07 -0.42
N GLU A 31 3.28 -6.41 -1.50
CA GLU A 31 4.15 -6.94 -2.54
C GLU A 31 5.59 -6.53 -2.22
N ILE A 32 6.47 -7.50 -2.10
CA ILE A 32 7.89 -7.33 -1.82
C ILE A 32 8.70 -7.80 -3.04
N ARG A 33 9.62 -6.96 -3.51
CA ARG A 33 10.53 -7.28 -4.61
C ARG A 33 11.97 -7.33 -4.14
N ASN A 34 12.62 -8.45 -4.46
CA ASN A 34 14.06 -8.62 -4.31
C ASN A 34 14.70 -8.53 -5.70
N ASP A 35 15.30 -7.37 -6.00
CA ASP A 35 15.90 -7.10 -7.31
C ASP A 35 17.11 -7.98 -7.60
N THR A 36 17.85 -8.39 -6.57
CA THR A 36 19.04 -9.23 -6.71
C THR A 36 18.67 -10.66 -7.10
N GLU A 37 17.66 -11.21 -6.45
CA GLU A 37 17.20 -12.58 -6.69
C GLU A 37 16.15 -12.66 -7.81
N LYS A 38 15.68 -11.51 -8.33
CA LYS A 38 14.56 -11.44 -9.28
C LYS A 38 13.37 -12.24 -8.79
N GLN A 39 12.96 -11.93 -7.56
CA GLN A 39 11.85 -12.60 -6.89
C GLN A 39 10.84 -11.59 -6.37
N VAL A 40 9.57 -11.90 -6.59
CA VAL A 40 8.43 -11.25 -5.91
C VAL A 40 7.88 -12.18 -4.85
N SER A 41 7.51 -11.62 -3.73
CA SER A 41 6.78 -12.32 -2.68
C SER A 41 5.70 -11.43 -2.09
N PHE A 42 4.74 -12.06 -1.44
CA PHE A 42 3.58 -11.40 -0.86
C PHE A 42 3.49 -11.69 0.63
N SER A 43 2.96 -10.73 1.38
CA SER A 43 2.71 -10.87 2.82
C SER A 43 1.36 -10.25 3.16
N SER A 44 0.75 -10.70 4.25
CA SER A 44 -0.55 -10.23 4.73
C SER A 44 -0.49 -9.98 6.23
N ILE A 45 -1.00 -8.81 6.65
CA ILE A 45 -1.06 -8.40 8.05
C ILE A 45 -2.47 -7.94 8.39
N ASP A 46 -3.02 -8.43 9.49
CA ASP A 46 -4.26 -7.91 10.07
C ASP A 46 -3.99 -6.56 10.75
N LEU A 47 -4.60 -5.50 10.25
CA LEU A 47 -4.45 -4.15 10.77
C LEU A 47 -5.15 -3.94 12.13
N ASN A 48 -6.00 -4.84 12.60
CA ASN A 48 -6.68 -4.70 13.89
C ASN A 48 -5.78 -5.11 15.06
N ASN A 49 -4.96 -6.13 14.84
CA ASN A 49 -4.13 -6.72 15.91
C ASN A 49 -2.63 -6.73 15.59
N GLY A 50 -2.24 -6.43 14.34
CA GLY A 50 -0.85 -6.45 13.88
C GLY A 50 -0.30 -7.85 13.60
N ASN A 51 -1.13 -8.87 13.60
CA ASN A 51 -0.69 -10.24 13.34
C ASN A 51 -0.34 -10.43 11.86
N LEU A 52 0.79 -11.08 11.64
CA LEU A 52 1.22 -11.52 10.33
C LEU A 52 0.47 -12.80 9.97
N ASN A 53 -0.45 -12.73 9.01
CA ASN A 53 -1.25 -13.87 8.57
C ASN A 53 -0.41 -14.84 7.75
N PHE A 54 0.29 -14.32 6.73
CA PHE A 54 1.33 -15.05 6.01
C PHE A 54 2.48 -14.12 5.64
N ASN A 55 3.65 -14.68 5.40
CA ASN A 55 4.86 -13.94 5.05
C ASN A 55 5.65 -14.65 3.96
N ASN A 56 6.22 -13.85 3.05
CA ASN A 56 7.13 -14.32 2.00
C ASN A 56 6.51 -15.39 1.09
N LEU A 57 5.22 -15.27 0.80
CA LEU A 57 4.52 -16.17 -0.12
C LEU A 57 5.00 -15.91 -1.55
N GLY A 58 5.67 -16.87 -2.14
CA GLY A 58 6.10 -16.84 -3.55
C GLY A 58 5.01 -17.34 -4.50
N THR A 59 5.16 -17.01 -5.77
CA THR A 59 4.32 -17.54 -6.87
C THR A 59 5.16 -18.31 -7.88
N PRO A 60 4.55 -19.20 -8.70
CA PRO A 60 5.27 -19.90 -9.76
C PRO A 60 5.99 -18.95 -10.73
N GLU A 61 5.36 -17.82 -11.05
CA GLU A 61 5.94 -16.73 -11.86
C GLU A 61 6.74 -15.80 -10.97
N ARG A 62 7.99 -16.14 -10.71
CA ARG A 62 8.86 -15.54 -9.71
C ARG A 62 8.99 -14.03 -9.76
N TRP A 63 8.85 -13.39 -10.94
CA TRP A 63 9.05 -11.93 -11.12
C TRP A 63 7.88 -11.22 -11.78
N LEU A 64 7.13 -11.93 -12.63
CA LEU A 64 6.08 -11.35 -13.46
C LEU A 64 4.69 -11.42 -12.83
N THR A 65 4.61 -11.42 -11.50
CA THR A 65 3.35 -11.36 -10.74
C THR A 65 3.33 -10.08 -9.92
N GLY A 66 2.15 -9.51 -9.74
CA GLY A 66 1.93 -8.34 -8.89
C GLY A 66 0.55 -8.34 -8.27
N ILE A 67 0.34 -7.47 -7.28
CA ILE A 67 -0.96 -7.24 -6.68
C ILE A 67 -1.88 -6.57 -7.71
N GLU A 68 -3.09 -7.07 -7.89
CA GLU A 68 -4.14 -6.41 -8.64
C GLU A 68 -5.03 -5.58 -7.71
N THR A 69 -5.68 -6.24 -6.77
CA THR A 69 -6.55 -5.64 -5.75
C THR A 69 -6.77 -6.61 -4.58
N ALA A 70 -7.42 -6.13 -3.51
CA ALA A 70 -7.87 -6.95 -2.40
C ALA A 70 -9.35 -6.69 -2.08
N TYR A 71 -10.11 -7.73 -1.74
CA TYR A 71 -11.51 -7.62 -1.41
C TYR A 71 -11.98 -8.78 -0.54
N ASN A 72 -12.65 -8.46 0.57
CA ASN A 72 -13.30 -9.43 1.48
C ASN A 72 -12.39 -10.58 1.94
N GLY A 73 -11.15 -10.24 2.34
CA GLY A 73 -10.15 -11.18 2.81
C GLY A 73 -9.43 -11.95 1.71
N VAL A 74 -9.55 -11.54 0.44
CA VAL A 74 -8.89 -12.20 -0.68
C VAL A 74 -8.00 -11.22 -1.42
N LEU A 75 -6.75 -11.61 -1.63
CA LEU A 75 -5.79 -10.93 -2.49
C LEU A 75 -5.93 -11.47 -3.91
N LEU A 76 -6.13 -10.58 -4.87
CA LEU A 76 -6.11 -10.90 -6.29
C LEU A 76 -4.77 -10.48 -6.90
N LEU A 77 -4.06 -11.44 -7.46
CA LEU A 77 -2.80 -11.22 -8.17
C LEU A 77 -3.02 -11.28 -9.69
N HIS A 78 -2.25 -10.48 -10.42
CA HIS A 78 -2.15 -10.57 -11.88
C HIS A 78 -0.78 -11.08 -12.31
N ASN A 79 -0.69 -11.59 -13.54
CA ASN A 79 0.58 -11.83 -14.21
C ASN A 79 0.79 -10.78 -15.31
N TYR A 80 2.04 -10.31 -15.47
CA TYR A 80 2.42 -9.52 -16.63
C TYR A 80 2.57 -10.42 -17.86
N GLN A 81 2.08 -9.98 -19.01
CA GLN A 81 2.24 -10.73 -20.26
C GLN A 81 3.70 -10.84 -20.70
N SER A 82 4.49 -9.81 -20.39
CA SER A 82 5.92 -9.77 -20.69
C SER A 82 6.64 -8.85 -19.71
N ALA A 83 7.95 -8.99 -19.61
CA ALA A 83 8.80 -8.13 -18.78
C ALA A 83 8.85 -6.66 -19.29
N THR A 84 8.42 -6.39 -20.51
CA THR A 84 8.52 -5.07 -21.15
C THR A 84 7.17 -4.39 -21.39
N GLY A 85 6.06 -5.10 -21.15
CA GLY A 85 4.71 -4.56 -21.39
C GLY A 85 3.90 -4.42 -20.10
N PRO A 86 3.08 -3.37 -19.97
CA PRO A 86 2.24 -3.16 -18.77
C PRO A 86 0.95 -4.01 -18.80
N ALA A 87 0.74 -4.83 -19.82
CA ALA A 87 -0.50 -5.58 -19.96
C ALA A 87 -0.57 -6.72 -18.94
N HIS A 88 -1.67 -6.75 -18.19
CA HIS A 88 -1.97 -7.79 -17.22
C HIS A 88 -2.79 -8.90 -17.88
N ARG A 89 -2.49 -10.13 -17.56
CA ARG A 89 -3.24 -11.29 -18.02
C ARG A 89 -3.14 -12.43 -17.01
N GLY A 90 -4.29 -13.05 -16.76
CA GLY A 90 -4.39 -14.10 -15.76
C GLY A 90 -4.48 -13.55 -14.35
N LEU A 91 -5.27 -14.21 -13.55
CA LEU A 91 -5.56 -13.83 -12.17
C LEU A 91 -5.39 -15.04 -11.27
N THR A 92 -4.86 -14.81 -10.07
CA THR A 92 -4.79 -15.80 -8.99
C THR A 92 -5.35 -15.19 -7.73
N ALA A 93 -6.32 -15.84 -7.11
CA ALA A 93 -6.90 -15.43 -5.83
C ALA A 93 -6.27 -16.21 -4.69
N ILE A 94 -5.88 -15.50 -3.64
CA ILE A 94 -5.22 -16.03 -2.45
C ILE A 94 -5.98 -15.51 -1.22
N ASP A 95 -6.30 -16.38 -0.27
CA ASP A 95 -6.95 -15.97 0.98
C ASP A 95 -5.97 -15.32 1.98
N THR A 96 -6.51 -14.91 3.12
CA THR A 96 -5.70 -14.28 4.19
C THR A 96 -4.61 -15.20 4.75
N ASP A 97 -4.74 -16.51 4.61
CA ASP A 97 -3.77 -17.50 5.12
C ASP A 97 -2.71 -17.88 4.08
N GLY A 98 -2.78 -17.32 2.89
CA GLY A 98 -1.85 -17.58 1.80
C GLY A 98 -2.23 -18.79 0.93
N THR A 99 -3.45 -19.34 1.10
CA THR A 99 -3.93 -20.46 0.30
C THR A 99 -4.47 -19.97 -1.04
N VAL A 100 -4.03 -20.59 -2.15
CA VAL A 100 -4.58 -20.31 -3.48
C VAL A 100 -6.00 -20.87 -3.56
N LEU A 101 -6.98 -20.00 -3.77
CA LEU A 101 -8.38 -20.37 -3.93
C LEU A 101 -8.70 -20.81 -5.34
N TRP A 102 -8.26 -20.05 -6.33
CA TRP A 102 -8.42 -20.35 -7.75
C TRP A 102 -7.39 -19.59 -8.60
N THR A 103 -7.20 -20.03 -9.83
CA THR A 103 -6.41 -19.37 -10.87
C THR A 103 -7.15 -19.42 -12.20
N ASN A 104 -7.09 -18.30 -12.95
CA ASN A 104 -7.64 -18.20 -14.31
C ASN A 104 -6.66 -17.43 -15.20
N TYR A 105 -6.24 -18.03 -16.31
CA TYR A 105 -5.18 -17.49 -17.18
C TYR A 105 -5.67 -16.55 -18.28
N ILE A 106 -6.98 -16.41 -18.45
CA ILE A 106 -7.58 -15.62 -19.53
C ILE A 106 -8.29 -14.36 -19.04
N TYR A 107 -8.61 -14.29 -17.75
CA TYR A 107 -9.28 -13.13 -17.19
C TYR A 107 -8.28 -12.00 -16.89
N ALA A 108 -8.78 -10.77 -17.00
CA ALA A 108 -8.11 -9.57 -16.52
C ALA A 108 -9.09 -8.74 -15.69
N PHE A 109 -8.54 -8.03 -14.74
CA PHE A 109 -9.28 -7.14 -13.84
C PHE A 109 -9.64 -5.83 -14.55
N ASP A 110 -10.80 -5.29 -14.24
CA ASP A 110 -11.26 -4.00 -14.72
C ASP A 110 -11.32 -2.97 -13.58
N HIS A 111 -12.17 -3.22 -12.60
CA HIS A 111 -12.28 -2.37 -11.40
C HIS A 111 -12.98 -3.11 -10.26
N LEU A 112 -12.92 -2.52 -9.05
CA LEU A 112 -13.53 -3.07 -7.84
C LEU A 112 -14.84 -2.35 -7.52
N THR A 113 -15.87 -3.13 -7.19
CA THR A 113 -17.18 -2.62 -6.79
C THR A 113 -17.54 -3.07 -5.38
N THR A 114 -18.59 -2.47 -4.81
CA THR A 114 -19.13 -2.87 -3.49
C THR A 114 -19.65 -4.32 -3.45
N LYS A 115 -19.77 -4.99 -4.59
CA LYS A 115 -20.22 -6.39 -4.70
C LYS A 115 -19.11 -7.38 -5.07
N GLY A 116 -17.93 -6.86 -5.38
CA GLY A 116 -16.76 -7.65 -5.78
C GLY A 116 -16.06 -7.12 -7.02
N PRO A 117 -15.02 -7.83 -7.49
CA PRO A 117 -14.26 -7.44 -8.65
C PRO A 117 -15.02 -7.66 -9.96
N ILE A 118 -14.87 -6.69 -10.86
CA ILE A 118 -15.33 -6.75 -12.24
C ILE A 118 -14.15 -7.18 -13.10
N LEU A 119 -14.37 -8.22 -13.88
CA LEU A 119 -13.39 -8.82 -14.78
C LEU A 119 -13.88 -8.81 -16.22
N TYR A 120 -12.98 -9.15 -17.13
CA TYR A 120 -13.30 -9.45 -18.51
C TYR A 120 -12.41 -10.57 -19.04
N ASP A 121 -12.90 -11.28 -20.07
CA ASP A 121 -12.12 -12.26 -20.82
C ASP A 121 -11.29 -11.54 -21.88
N THR A 122 -9.97 -11.74 -21.88
CA THR A 122 -9.02 -11.10 -22.79
C THR A 122 -9.15 -11.57 -24.26
N HIS A 123 -9.88 -12.66 -24.51
CA HIS A 123 -10.10 -13.21 -25.84
C HIS A 123 -11.42 -12.73 -26.49
N ILE A 124 -12.29 -12.08 -25.71
CA ILE A 124 -13.62 -11.65 -26.20
C ILE A 124 -13.58 -10.18 -26.60
N HIS A 125 -13.92 -9.92 -27.87
CA HIS A 125 -14.09 -8.56 -28.39
C HIS A 125 -15.49 -8.39 -29.01
N PRO A 126 -16.21 -7.29 -28.72
CA PRO A 126 -15.86 -6.22 -27.79
C PRO A 126 -15.80 -6.73 -26.34
N LYS A 127 -15.01 -6.03 -25.51
CA LYS A 127 -14.85 -6.32 -24.08
C LYS A 127 -16.21 -6.43 -23.39
N LYS A 128 -16.44 -7.55 -22.71
CA LYS A 128 -17.65 -7.80 -21.90
C LYS A 128 -17.25 -7.91 -20.43
N LEU A 129 -17.84 -7.05 -19.62
CA LEU A 129 -17.60 -7.00 -18.18
C LEU A 129 -18.53 -7.97 -17.46
N PHE A 130 -18.01 -8.64 -16.42
CA PHE A 130 -18.78 -9.51 -15.55
C PHE A 130 -18.30 -9.45 -14.11
N LEU A 131 -19.24 -9.62 -13.19
CA LEU A 131 -18.95 -9.75 -11.77
C LEU A 131 -18.57 -11.19 -11.45
N ILE A 132 -17.57 -11.38 -10.59
CA ILE A 132 -17.25 -12.69 -10.05
C ILE A 132 -17.39 -12.72 -8.52
N ASP A 133 -17.64 -13.91 -8.00
CA ASP A 133 -17.39 -14.19 -6.60
C ASP A 133 -15.88 -14.36 -6.39
N ILE A 134 -15.27 -13.49 -5.58
CA ILE A 134 -13.79 -13.45 -5.44
C ILE A 134 -13.24 -14.73 -4.78
N LYS A 135 -14.02 -15.39 -3.93
CA LYS A 135 -13.59 -16.61 -3.22
C LYS A 135 -13.63 -17.85 -4.09
N THR A 136 -14.56 -17.92 -5.01
CA THR A 136 -14.76 -19.12 -5.85
C THR A 136 -14.32 -18.95 -7.30
N GLY A 137 -14.13 -17.71 -7.77
CA GLY A 137 -13.85 -17.41 -9.18
C GLY A 137 -15.04 -17.61 -10.11
N ILE A 138 -16.23 -17.91 -9.56
CA ILE A 138 -17.43 -18.18 -10.35
C ILE A 138 -18.02 -16.88 -10.87
N VAL A 139 -18.28 -16.84 -12.18
CA VAL A 139 -19.00 -15.73 -12.83
C VAL A 139 -20.43 -15.71 -12.35
N GLY A 140 -20.81 -14.64 -11.66
CA GLY A 140 -22.16 -14.50 -11.12
C GLY A 140 -23.13 -13.86 -12.09
N ARG A 141 -22.84 -12.67 -12.59
CA ARG A 141 -23.74 -11.88 -13.42
C ARG A 141 -22.95 -11.04 -14.43
N ILE A 142 -23.52 -10.85 -15.61
CA ILE A 142 -23.00 -9.86 -16.55
C ILE A 142 -23.17 -8.47 -15.92
N TYR A 143 -22.10 -7.74 -15.85
CA TYR A 143 -22.06 -6.42 -15.25
C TYR A 143 -22.67 -5.37 -16.19
N GLU A 144 -23.65 -4.65 -15.66
CA GLU A 144 -24.15 -3.43 -16.27
C GLU A 144 -23.68 -2.22 -15.44
N PRO A 145 -22.91 -1.27 -16.03
CA PRO A 145 -22.25 -0.17 -15.31
C PRO A 145 -23.15 0.65 -14.38
N THR A 146 -24.43 0.75 -14.71
CA THR A 146 -25.41 1.52 -13.94
C THR A 146 -25.87 0.86 -12.64
N MET A 147 -25.49 -0.38 -12.38
CA MET A 147 -26.03 -1.17 -11.26
C MET A 147 -25.11 -1.26 -10.04
N LEU A 148 -23.85 -0.97 -10.18
CA LEU A 148 -22.87 -1.16 -9.09
C LEU A 148 -22.05 0.09 -8.84
N SER A 149 -21.86 0.39 -7.55
CA SER A 149 -20.98 1.47 -7.12
C SER A 149 -19.56 0.97 -6.97
N GLU A 150 -18.59 1.78 -7.35
CA GLU A 150 -17.19 1.53 -7.03
C GLU A 150 -16.99 1.57 -5.52
N ILE A 151 -16.08 0.74 -5.02
CA ILE A 151 -15.68 0.79 -3.63
C ILE A 151 -14.82 2.02 -3.40
N LYS A 152 -15.16 2.79 -2.37
CA LYS A 152 -14.34 3.92 -1.94
C LYS A 152 -13.36 3.43 -0.88
N ASN A 153 -12.10 3.72 -1.06
CA ASN A 153 -11.11 3.52 -0.01
C ASN A 153 -11.15 4.70 0.99
N ASN A 154 -10.75 4.44 2.23
CA ASN A 154 -10.62 5.44 3.29
C ASN A 154 -9.16 5.87 3.48
N ILE A 155 -8.38 5.85 2.41
CA ILE A 155 -6.97 6.24 2.44
C ILE A 155 -6.90 7.75 2.22
N ILE A 156 -6.20 8.42 3.12
CA ILE A 156 -5.87 9.84 3.02
C ILE A 156 -4.36 9.92 2.82
N VAL A 157 -3.95 10.57 1.74
CA VAL A 157 -2.55 10.88 1.47
C VAL A 157 -2.23 12.30 1.92
N PRO A 158 -0.98 12.60 2.31
CA PRO A 158 -0.60 13.95 2.71
C PRO A 158 -0.64 14.94 1.53
N ASP A 159 -0.95 16.19 1.84
CA ASP A 159 -0.74 17.31 0.94
C ASP A 159 0.74 17.66 0.83
N VAL A 160 1.13 18.23 -0.30
CA VAL A 160 2.48 18.77 -0.51
C VAL A 160 2.44 20.29 -0.32
N LEU A 161 3.04 20.77 0.75
CA LEU A 161 3.02 22.18 1.14
C LEU A 161 4.42 22.82 1.08
N SER A 162 4.46 24.18 1.08
CA SER A 162 5.69 24.92 1.27
C SER A 162 6.17 24.81 2.73
N PRO A 163 7.49 24.66 2.99
CA PRO A 163 8.03 24.64 4.34
C PRO A 163 7.68 25.87 5.18
N ASP A 164 7.48 27.04 4.55
CA ASP A 164 7.15 28.29 5.24
C ASP A 164 5.80 28.25 5.97
N THR A 165 4.96 27.26 5.68
CA THR A 165 3.67 27.06 6.36
C THR A 165 3.79 26.28 7.66
N LEU A 166 4.96 25.72 7.96
CA LEU A 166 5.15 24.87 9.14
C LEU A 166 5.65 25.66 10.36
N PRO A 167 5.30 25.26 11.58
CA PRO A 167 5.87 25.78 12.80
C PRO A 167 7.34 25.30 12.94
N HIS A 168 8.29 26.12 12.55
CA HIS A 168 9.71 25.79 12.54
C HIS A 168 10.27 25.35 13.90
N GLU A 169 9.69 25.85 14.99
CA GLU A 169 10.13 25.57 16.37
C GLU A 169 9.97 24.10 16.79
N ALA A 170 9.07 23.35 16.13
CA ALA A 170 8.81 21.95 16.47
C ALA A 170 9.68 20.95 15.69
N LEU A 171 10.45 21.42 14.70
CA LEU A 171 11.26 20.57 13.83
C LEU A 171 12.71 20.55 14.29
N ALA A 172 13.29 19.35 14.35
CA ALA A 172 14.68 19.18 14.81
C ALA A 172 15.72 19.74 13.82
N PHE A 173 15.35 19.85 12.52
CA PHE A 173 16.26 20.23 11.45
C PHE A 173 15.60 21.17 10.43
N PRO A 174 16.39 22.06 9.79
CA PRO A 174 15.88 22.86 8.69
C PRO A 174 15.50 21.98 7.51
N VAL A 175 14.39 22.34 6.86
CA VAL A 175 13.88 21.61 5.69
C VAL A 175 14.83 21.79 4.51
N PHE A 176 15.18 20.69 3.85
CA PHE A 176 15.90 20.69 2.59
C PHE A 176 14.89 20.54 1.42
N GLY A 177 14.99 21.47 0.47
CA GLY A 177 14.05 21.56 -0.64
C GLY A 177 12.90 22.53 -0.35
N ASN A 178 11.91 22.54 -1.24
CA ASN A 178 10.82 23.51 -1.24
C ASN A 178 9.45 22.89 -0.92
N SER A 179 9.42 21.66 -0.45
CA SER A 179 8.18 20.95 -0.17
C SER A 179 8.29 20.01 1.02
N VAL A 180 7.18 19.86 1.72
CA VAL A 180 6.97 18.91 2.81
C VAL A 180 5.65 18.18 2.59
N HIS A 181 5.55 16.94 3.06
CA HIS A 181 4.29 16.21 3.11
C HIS A 181 3.61 16.54 4.44
N TYR A 182 2.34 16.94 4.37
CA TYR A 182 1.60 17.44 5.50
C TYR A 182 0.18 16.87 5.54
N LEU A 183 -0.28 16.48 6.73
CA LEU A 183 -1.65 16.04 6.97
C LEU A 183 -2.09 16.47 8.36
N GLU A 184 -3.30 17.03 8.45
CA GLU A 184 -3.99 17.23 9.73
C GLU A 184 -5.01 16.12 9.96
N TYR A 185 -4.95 15.54 11.15
CA TYR A 185 -5.90 14.53 11.57
C TYR A 185 -6.22 14.68 13.07
N ASN A 186 -7.47 14.96 13.39
CA ASN A 186 -7.89 15.33 14.75
C ASN A 186 -7.05 16.52 15.28
N ASN A 187 -6.32 16.33 16.38
CA ASN A 187 -5.42 17.34 16.95
C ASN A 187 -3.96 17.19 16.48
N PHE A 188 -3.69 16.18 15.64
CA PHE A 188 -2.34 15.88 15.18
C PHE A 188 -2.04 16.59 13.85
N ARG A 189 -0.80 17.07 13.76
CA ARG A 189 -0.17 17.47 12.51
C ARG A 189 0.92 16.46 12.20
N ILE A 190 0.82 15.81 11.06
CA ILE A 190 1.74 14.78 10.60
C ILE A 190 2.55 15.38 9.47
N VAL A 191 3.88 15.40 9.65
CA VAL A 191 4.79 16.08 8.73
C VAL A 191 5.90 15.12 8.32
N SER A 192 6.12 14.95 7.02
CA SER A 192 7.36 14.36 6.54
C SER A 192 8.15 15.36 5.73
N LEU A 193 9.43 15.45 6.03
CA LEU A 193 10.34 16.41 5.42
C LEU A 193 11.70 15.78 5.14
N HIS A 194 12.43 16.44 4.25
CA HIS A 194 13.82 16.13 3.97
C HIS A 194 14.74 17.13 4.70
N ALA A 195 15.86 16.63 5.22
CA ALA A 195 16.89 17.45 5.85
C ALA A 195 18.28 17.00 5.40
N LEU A 196 19.18 17.97 5.20
CA LEU A 196 20.58 17.70 4.91
C LEU A 196 21.36 17.69 6.21
N GLN A 197 21.95 16.54 6.56
CA GLN A 197 22.75 16.39 7.77
C GLN A 197 24.10 15.77 7.43
N THR A 198 25.19 16.41 7.82
CA THR A 198 26.57 15.95 7.56
C THR A 198 26.82 15.58 6.10
N GLY A 199 26.20 16.32 5.16
CA GLY A 199 26.30 16.09 3.73
C GLY A 199 25.39 14.96 3.19
N MET A 200 24.63 14.28 4.04
CA MET A 200 23.70 13.22 3.65
C MET A 200 22.24 13.72 3.69
N LEU A 201 21.48 13.41 2.64
CA LEU A 201 20.07 13.72 2.58
C LEU A 201 19.26 12.63 3.31
N LYS A 202 18.41 13.06 4.22
CA LYS A 202 17.57 12.19 5.07
C LYS A 202 16.11 12.59 4.97
N GLN A 203 15.20 11.66 5.17
CA GLN A 203 13.76 11.91 5.26
C GLN A 203 13.27 11.55 6.66
N TYR A 204 12.55 12.46 7.29
CA TYR A 204 11.97 12.29 8.63
C TYR A 204 10.45 12.33 8.59
N LEU A 205 9.85 11.68 9.58
CA LEU A 205 8.43 11.77 9.91
C LEU A 205 8.29 12.33 11.32
N TYR A 206 7.41 13.31 11.48
CA TYR A 206 7.05 13.90 12.77
C TYR A 206 5.55 13.85 12.98
N ILE A 207 5.12 13.61 14.24
CA ILE A 207 3.75 13.83 14.68
C ILE A 207 3.80 14.90 15.78
N LEU A 208 2.99 15.93 15.60
CA LEU A 208 2.86 17.06 16.51
C LEU A 208 1.44 17.07 17.09
N ASP A 209 1.35 17.23 18.43
CA ASP A 209 0.10 17.56 19.12
C ASP A 209 0.18 19.04 19.51
N GLY A 210 -0.59 19.89 18.83
CA GLY A 210 -0.40 21.32 18.90
C GLY A 210 1.02 21.72 18.41
N THR A 211 1.85 22.28 19.30
CA THR A 211 3.26 22.63 19.00
C THR A 211 4.25 21.60 19.54
N VAL A 212 3.78 20.57 20.22
CA VAL A 212 4.63 19.58 20.89
C VAL A 212 4.88 18.38 19.96
N LYS A 213 6.15 18.06 19.75
CA LYS A 213 6.53 16.84 19.05
C LYS A 213 6.27 15.62 19.96
N VAL A 214 5.36 14.74 19.53
CA VAL A 214 4.99 13.51 20.26
C VAL A 214 5.56 12.25 19.63
N TYR A 215 5.99 12.33 18.37
CA TYR A 215 6.64 11.22 17.67
C TYR A 215 7.64 11.73 16.63
N GLU A 216 8.71 10.95 16.43
CA GLU A 216 9.70 11.16 15.37
C GLU A 216 10.26 9.82 14.89
N ASP A 217 10.41 9.65 13.58
CA ASP A 217 11.15 8.54 12.99
C ASP A 217 11.96 8.99 11.77
N LEU A 218 13.10 8.36 11.56
CA LEU A 218 13.91 8.51 10.36
C LEU A 218 13.41 7.52 9.30
N LEU A 219 12.68 8.01 8.28
CA LEU A 219 12.12 7.17 7.24
C LEU A 219 13.19 6.62 6.30
N ASN A 220 14.07 7.49 5.82
CA ASN A 220 15.12 7.13 4.88
C ASN A 220 16.42 7.85 5.22
N ASN A 221 17.51 7.13 5.13
CA ASN A 221 18.86 7.65 5.35
C ASN A 221 19.68 7.57 4.06
N ASP A 222 20.57 8.56 3.86
CA ASP A 222 21.49 8.63 2.71
C ASP A 222 20.82 8.43 1.35
N ILE A 223 19.77 9.21 1.09
CA ILE A 223 19.04 9.17 -0.17
C ILE A 223 19.64 10.14 -1.18
N GLN A 224 19.58 9.78 -2.48
CA GLN A 224 20.20 10.56 -3.56
C GLN A 224 19.24 11.63 -4.12
N LYS A 225 17.94 11.54 -3.83
CA LYS A 225 16.91 12.47 -4.28
C LYS A 225 15.75 12.51 -3.30
N LEU A 226 14.97 13.59 -3.34
CA LEU A 226 13.74 13.72 -2.58
C LEU A 226 12.81 12.55 -2.88
N GLN A 227 12.20 11.97 -1.84
CA GLN A 227 11.23 10.90 -1.98
C GLN A 227 9.84 11.51 -2.17
N PRO A 228 9.08 11.08 -3.20
CA PRO A 228 7.75 11.62 -3.49
C PRO A 228 6.68 11.12 -2.53
N GLU A 229 6.96 10.04 -1.80
CA GLU A 229 6.02 9.39 -0.90
C GLU A 229 6.56 9.42 0.53
N ALA A 230 5.66 9.50 1.50
CA ALA A 230 6.06 9.57 2.90
C ALA A 230 5.24 8.66 3.80
N PHE A 231 3.91 8.83 3.79
CA PHE A 231 2.97 8.09 4.63
C PHE A 231 1.56 8.15 4.04
N MET A 232 0.68 7.32 4.58
CA MET A 232 -0.76 7.40 4.37
C MET A 232 -1.49 7.24 5.69
N LEU A 233 -2.71 7.76 5.75
CA LEU A 233 -3.63 7.51 6.86
C LEU A 233 -4.78 6.65 6.35
N HIS A 234 -5.07 5.55 7.05
CA HIS A 234 -6.24 4.71 6.83
C HIS A 234 -7.05 4.61 8.12
N LYS A 235 -8.25 5.19 8.13
CA LYS A 235 -9.04 5.36 9.36
C LYS A 235 -8.22 6.16 10.40
N ASN A 236 -7.89 5.56 11.55
CA ASN A 236 -7.02 6.17 12.58
C ASN A 236 -5.60 5.60 12.57
N ARG A 237 -5.17 4.93 11.50
CA ARG A 237 -3.88 4.25 11.41
C ARG A 237 -2.96 5.01 10.48
N LEU A 238 -1.86 5.51 11.02
CA LEU A 238 -0.77 6.09 10.25
C LEU A 238 0.14 4.96 9.76
N ILE A 239 0.25 4.81 8.45
CA ILE A 239 0.99 3.74 7.78
C ILE A 239 2.13 4.36 6.99
N TYR A 240 3.34 3.87 7.18
CA TYR A 240 4.50 4.33 6.42
C TYR A 240 5.57 3.25 6.25
N ILE A 241 6.43 3.47 5.27
CA ILE A 241 7.54 2.58 4.94
C ILE A 241 8.85 3.25 5.38
N LYS A 242 9.69 2.48 6.07
CA LYS A 242 11.03 2.88 6.45
C LYS A 242 12.08 2.09 5.67
N ASN A 243 13.11 2.78 5.16
CA ASN A 243 14.21 2.18 4.40
C ASN A 243 13.74 1.25 3.26
N LYS A 244 12.57 1.55 2.66
CA LYS A 244 11.91 0.79 1.59
C LYS A 244 11.48 -0.64 1.94
N SER A 245 11.84 -1.16 3.12
CA SER A 245 11.68 -2.59 3.46
C SER A 245 11.02 -2.85 4.81
N GLU A 246 10.75 -1.82 5.59
CA GLU A 246 10.12 -1.95 6.91
C GLU A 246 8.77 -1.23 6.90
N LEU A 247 7.70 -1.96 7.16
CA LEU A 247 6.36 -1.40 7.34
C LEU A 247 6.13 -1.04 8.80
N LYS A 248 5.67 0.17 9.03
CA LYS A 248 5.25 0.63 10.37
C LYS A 248 3.83 1.15 10.36
N VAL A 249 3.10 0.84 11.43
CA VAL A 249 1.74 1.35 11.65
C VAL A 249 1.60 1.84 13.08
N LEU A 250 1.12 3.08 13.22
CA LEU A 250 0.75 3.67 14.51
C LEU A 250 -0.77 3.88 14.56
N SER A 251 -1.37 3.73 15.75
CA SER A 251 -2.72 4.21 16.01
C SER A 251 -2.67 5.65 16.54
N LEU A 252 -3.46 6.53 15.92
CA LEU A 252 -3.61 7.95 16.30
C LEU A 252 -4.89 8.18 17.10
#